data_00b17b74013b811caac5e7d1aaf0eac3
#
_entry.id   00b17b74013b811caac5e7d1aaf0eac3
#
_cell.length_a   1.000
_cell.length_b   1.000
_cell.length_c   1.000
_cell.angle_alpha   90.00
_cell.angle_beta   90.00
_cell.angle_gamma   90.00
#
_symmetry.space_group_name_H-M   'P 1'
#
loop_
_entity.id
_entity.type
_entity.pdbx_description
1 polymer ?
#
loop_
_entity_poly.entity_id
_entity_poly.type
_entity_poly.pdbx_seq_one_letter_code
_entity_poly.pdbx_strand_id
1 'polypeptide(L)'
;VALRSQLGGPPTRLYAALCTSLGVEGIEGLIRWARAHTGSDQRASLCALAAQVAQEGDAVARELFRRAGEGLGAATVTMGRYLGVATRPATIVLAGQVWRAGEILLEPFRRTVLAGLPQAVVHLNRLTQAHGAALLALRLAGIMPGDDVFARLAAS
;
A
#
# COMPACT_ATOMS: atom_id res chain seq x y z
N VAL A 1 -13.20 11.05 4.70
CA VAL A 1 -14.06 10.47 3.66
C VAL A 1 -15.40 10.08 4.26
N ALA A 2 -15.46 9.15 5.24
CA ALA A 2 -16.70 8.71 5.90
C ALA A 2 -17.52 9.90 6.46
N LEU A 3 -16.87 10.87 7.07
CA LEU A 3 -17.51 12.10 7.58
C LEU A 3 -18.12 12.95 6.45
N ARG A 4 -17.43 13.06 5.31
CA ARG A 4 -17.92 13.84 4.17
C ARG A 4 -19.20 13.28 3.57
N SER A 5 -19.36 11.95 3.52
CA SER A 5 -20.59 11.34 2.99
C SER A 5 -21.80 11.60 3.88
N GLN A 6 -21.61 11.74 5.18
CA GLN A 6 -22.66 12.10 6.14
C GLN A 6 -23.06 13.60 6.07
N LEU A 7 -22.17 14.45 5.56
CA LEU A 7 -22.34 15.90 5.44
C LEU A 7 -22.70 16.33 3.99
N GLY A 8 -23.38 15.46 3.22
CA GLY A 8 -23.78 15.78 1.84
C GLY A 8 -22.70 15.55 0.77
N GLY A 9 -21.64 14.82 1.12
CA GLY A 9 -20.65 14.34 0.15
C GLY A 9 -21.15 13.15 -0.68
N PRO A 10 -20.35 12.66 -1.65
CA PRO A 10 -20.76 11.54 -2.49
C PRO A 10 -21.03 10.30 -1.64
N PRO A 11 -22.08 9.51 -1.98
CA PRO A 11 -22.44 8.31 -1.25
C PRO A 11 -21.29 7.28 -1.29
N THR A 12 -21.07 6.58 -0.18
CA THR A 12 -20.05 5.54 -0.08
C THR A 12 -20.47 4.45 0.88
N ARG A 13 -20.17 3.20 0.53
CA ARG A 13 -20.35 2.03 1.40
C ARG A 13 -19.27 1.91 2.46
N LEU A 14 -18.17 2.68 2.35
CA LEU A 14 -17.07 2.67 3.32
C LEU A 14 -17.54 2.95 4.75
N TYR A 15 -18.48 3.86 4.91
CA TYR A 15 -18.99 4.20 6.23
C TYR A 15 -19.64 3.00 6.92
N ALA A 16 -20.61 2.37 6.24
CA ALA A 16 -21.31 1.19 6.78
C ALA A 16 -20.33 0.02 6.98
N ALA A 17 -19.43 -0.24 6.02
CA ALA A 17 -18.44 -1.31 6.11
C ALA A 17 -17.49 -1.12 7.31
N LEU A 18 -17.03 0.12 7.55
CA LEU A 18 -16.19 0.44 8.70
C LEU A 18 -16.94 0.24 10.02
N CYS A 19 -18.16 0.75 10.14
CA CYS A 19 -18.97 0.58 11.36
C CYS A 19 -19.20 -0.91 11.67
N THR A 20 -19.57 -1.69 10.68
CA THR A 20 -19.80 -3.14 10.83
C THR A 20 -18.52 -3.87 11.21
N SER A 21 -17.41 -3.62 10.51
CA SER A 21 -16.14 -4.30 10.76
C SER A 21 -15.52 -3.99 12.14
N LEU A 22 -15.76 -2.78 12.64
CA LEU A 22 -15.22 -2.32 13.92
C LEU A 22 -16.18 -2.50 15.10
N GLY A 23 -17.42 -2.94 14.85
CA GLY A 23 -18.45 -3.09 15.88
C GLY A 23 -18.80 -1.76 16.56
N VAL A 24 -18.80 -0.65 15.79
CA VAL A 24 -19.08 0.69 16.32
C VAL A 24 -20.31 1.30 15.64
N GLU A 25 -21.04 2.11 16.38
CA GLU A 25 -22.19 2.84 15.87
C GLU A 25 -21.87 4.33 15.66
N GLY A 26 -22.31 4.82 14.52
CA GLY A 26 -22.23 6.23 14.19
C GLY A 26 -20.81 6.76 13.99
N ILE A 27 -20.75 8.05 13.61
CA ILE A 27 -19.48 8.73 13.36
C ILE A 27 -18.66 8.94 14.62
N GLU A 28 -19.35 9.15 15.77
CA GLU A 28 -18.67 9.32 17.06
C GLU A 28 -17.96 8.03 17.47
N GLY A 29 -18.57 6.87 17.23
CA GLY A 29 -17.95 5.56 17.44
C GLY A 29 -16.69 5.39 16.63
N LEU A 30 -16.71 5.75 15.34
CA LEU A 30 -15.53 5.73 14.47
C LEU A 30 -14.43 6.66 14.95
N ILE A 31 -14.78 7.89 15.37
CA ILE A 31 -13.80 8.87 15.89
C ILE A 31 -13.16 8.35 17.17
N ARG A 32 -13.96 7.80 18.07
CA ARG A 32 -13.49 7.22 19.34
C ARG A 32 -12.55 6.05 19.07
N TRP A 33 -12.95 5.16 18.17
CA TRP A 33 -12.13 4.03 17.76
C TRP A 33 -10.78 4.49 17.18
N ALA A 34 -10.79 5.45 16.25
CA ALA A 34 -9.58 5.97 15.61
C ALA A 34 -8.61 6.65 16.59
N ARG A 35 -9.12 7.27 17.66
CA ARG A 35 -8.28 7.86 18.70
C ARG A 35 -7.68 6.81 19.63
N ALA A 36 -8.43 5.74 19.94
CA ALA A 36 -7.99 4.67 20.82
C ALA A 36 -6.97 3.72 20.13
N HIS A 37 -7.06 3.59 18.81
CA HIS A 37 -6.30 2.60 18.03
C HIS A 37 -5.30 3.29 17.09
N THR A 38 -4.14 3.66 17.63
CA THR A 38 -3.06 4.33 16.87
C THR A 38 -2.06 3.35 16.27
N GLY A 39 -2.15 2.04 16.58
CA GLY A 39 -1.25 0.98 16.12
C GLY A 39 -1.32 0.73 14.60
N SER A 40 -0.20 0.30 14.01
CA SER A 40 -0.07 0.03 12.57
C SER A 40 -0.94 -1.12 12.10
N ASP A 41 -1.03 -2.20 12.89
CA ASP A 41 -1.68 -3.45 12.48
C ASP A 41 -3.20 -3.31 12.36
N GLN A 42 -3.80 -2.56 13.30
CA GLN A 42 -5.23 -2.27 13.29
C GLN A 42 -5.61 -1.36 12.11
N ARG A 43 -4.72 -0.43 11.73
CA ARG A 43 -4.92 0.40 10.53
C ARG A 43 -4.73 -0.40 9.23
N ALA A 44 -3.84 -1.39 9.23
CA ALA A 44 -3.62 -2.25 8.07
C ALA A 44 -4.88 -3.06 7.70
N SER A 45 -5.64 -3.54 8.70
CA SER A 45 -6.90 -4.25 8.47
C SER A 45 -7.95 -3.36 7.78
N LEU A 46 -7.99 -2.06 8.12
CA LEU A 46 -8.88 -1.11 7.46
C LEU A 46 -8.52 -0.86 6.00
N CYS A 47 -7.24 -0.96 5.65
CA CYS A 47 -6.79 -0.84 4.27
C CYS A 47 -7.35 -2.00 3.42
N ALA A 48 -7.32 -3.23 3.94
CA ALA A 48 -7.88 -4.40 3.25
C ALA A 48 -9.40 -4.26 3.03
N LEU A 49 -10.14 -3.84 4.07
CA LEU A 49 -11.56 -3.57 3.97
C LEU A 49 -11.88 -2.49 2.93
N ALA A 50 -11.14 -1.37 2.96
CA ALA A 50 -11.33 -0.29 2.00
C ALA A 50 -11.01 -0.74 0.57
N ALA A 51 -9.99 -1.61 0.38
CA ALA A 51 -9.64 -2.18 -0.91
C ALA A 51 -10.76 -3.07 -1.45
N GLN A 52 -11.36 -3.91 -0.60
CA GLN A 52 -12.52 -4.71 -0.97
C GLN A 52 -13.68 -3.82 -1.44
N VAL A 53 -14.06 -2.81 -0.67
CA VAL A 53 -15.14 -1.88 -1.03
C VAL A 53 -14.86 -1.15 -2.35
N ALA A 54 -13.58 -0.80 -2.60
CA ALA A 54 -13.17 -0.19 -3.88
C ALA A 54 -13.27 -1.17 -5.05
N GLN A 55 -12.87 -2.43 -4.86
CA GLN A 55 -13.00 -3.50 -5.88
C GLN A 55 -14.45 -3.79 -6.23
N GLU A 56 -15.35 -3.70 -5.25
CA GLU A 56 -16.79 -3.82 -5.44
C GLU A 56 -17.44 -2.61 -6.13
N GLY A 57 -16.66 -1.61 -6.55
CA GLY A 57 -17.11 -0.50 -7.39
C GLY A 57 -17.43 0.80 -6.67
N ASP A 58 -17.14 0.93 -5.37
CA ASP A 58 -17.35 2.18 -4.65
C ASP A 58 -16.40 3.29 -5.18
N ALA A 59 -16.97 4.34 -5.76
CA ALA A 59 -16.21 5.41 -6.40
C ALA A 59 -15.35 6.20 -5.40
N VAL A 60 -15.83 6.37 -4.18
CA VAL A 60 -15.13 7.12 -3.13
C VAL A 60 -13.94 6.31 -2.63
N ALA A 61 -14.10 5.00 -2.44
CA ALA A 61 -13.02 4.12 -2.06
C ALA A 61 -11.95 4.04 -3.16
N ARG A 62 -12.34 3.93 -4.43
CA ARG A 62 -11.42 3.97 -5.57
C ARG A 62 -10.63 5.28 -5.61
N GLU A 63 -11.28 6.41 -5.41
CA GLU A 63 -10.62 7.71 -5.38
C GLU A 63 -9.62 7.83 -4.23
N LEU A 64 -9.88 7.23 -3.07
CA LEU A 64 -8.91 7.13 -1.98
C LEU A 64 -7.63 6.43 -2.43
N PHE A 65 -7.76 5.25 -3.05
CA PHE A 65 -6.60 4.49 -3.53
C PHE A 65 -5.87 5.19 -4.66
N ARG A 66 -6.59 5.84 -5.58
CA ARG A 66 -5.99 6.65 -6.63
C ARG A 66 -5.10 7.75 -6.05
N ARG A 67 -5.62 8.54 -5.11
CA ARG A 67 -4.85 9.61 -4.43
C ARG A 67 -3.69 9.05 -3.61
N ALA A 68 -3.89 7.94 -2.94
CA ALA A 68 -2.82 7.30 -2.16
C ALA A 68 -1.68 6.84 -3.08
N GLY A 69 -1.99 6.21 -4.21
CA GLY A 69 -1.02 5.78 -5.21
C GLY A 69 -0.25 6.96 -5.82
N GLU A 70 -0.97 8.02 -6.22
CA GLU A 70 -0.36 9.23 -6.74
C GLU A 70 0.55 9.91 -5.70
N GLY A 71 0.10 10.01 -4.44
CA GLY A 71 0.90 10.59 -3.36
C GLY A 71 2.19 9.81 -3.08
N LEU A 72 2.10 8.47 -3.01
CA LEU A 72 3.26 7.61 -2.87
C LEU A 72 4.20 7.74 -4.09
N GLY A 73 3.64 7.79 -5.29
CA GLY A 73 4.40 8.00 -6.53
C GLY A 73 5.15 9.33 -6.54
N ALA A 74 4.48 10.41 -6.15
CA ALA A 74 5.09 11.74 -6.08
C ALA A 74 6.23 11.79 -5.05
N ALA A 75 6.06 11.16 -3.88
CA ALA A 75 7.12 11.04 -2.88
C ALA A 75 8.32 10.25 -3.43
N THR A 76 8.05 9.15 -4.15
CA THR A 76 9.10 8.33 -4.80
C THR A 76 9.86 9.13 -5.86
N VAL A 77 9.17 9.91 -6.70
CA VAL A 77 9.80 10.79 -7.69
C VAL A 77 10.68 11.84 -7.02
N THR A 78 10.18 12.46 -5.95
CA THR A 78 10.95 13.45 -5.18
C THR A 78 12.25 12.85 -4.65
N MET A 79 12.16 11.66 -4.04
CA MET A 79 13.33 10.94 -3.55
C MET A 79 14.28 10.52 -4.67
N GLY A 80 13.74 10.03 -5.80
CA GLY A 80 14.55 9.65 -6.96
C GLY A 80 15.33 10.83 -7.55
N ARG A 81 14.72 12.01 -7.58
CA ARG A 81 15.42 13.25 -8.00
C ARG A 81 16.51 13.65 -7.00
N TYR A 82 16.22 13.58 -5.72
CA TYR A 82 17.19 13.86 -4.67
C TYR A 82 18.41 12.92 -4.76
N LEU A 83 18.19 11.63 -5.05
CA LEU A 83 19.25 10.63 -5.24
C LEU A 83 19.93 10.70 -6.61
N GLY A 84 19.56 11.61 -7.48
CA GLY A 84 20.17 11.79 -8.81
C GLY A 84 19.87 10.66 -9.78
N VAL A 85 18.77 9.92 -9.61
CA VAL A 85 18.37 8.80 -10.49
C VAL A 85 17.32 9.19 -11.54
N ALA A 86 17.00 10.47 -11.69
CA ALA A 86 15.95 10.93 -12.58
C ALA A 86 16.21 10.63 -14.06
N THR A 87 17.48 10.59 -14.47
CA THR A 87 17.92 10.43 -15.86
C THR A 87 18.65 9.11 -16.14
N ARG A 88 18.65 8.18 -15.19
CA ARG A 88 19.31 6.88 -15.31
C ARG A 88 18.40 5.73 -14.89
N PRO A 89 18.66 4.51 -15.35
CA PRO A 89 17.91 3.35 -14.90
C PRO A 89 17.96 3.21 -13.37
N ALA A 90 16.80 2.95 -12.76
CA ALA A 90 16.67 2.74 -11.34
C ALA A 90 15.63 1.66 -11.08
N THR A 91 15.88 0.78 -10.12
CA THR A 91 14.91 -0.21 -9.66
C THR A 91 14.22 0.30 -8.40
N ILE A 92 12.89 0.36 -8.44
CA ILE A 92 12.03 0.71 -7.31
C ILE A 92 11.37 -0.58 -6.83
N VAL A 93 11.70 -1.00 -5.62
CA VAL A 93 11.15 -2.20 -5.00
C VAL A 93 10.03 -1.81 -4.05
N LEU A 94 8.84 -2.34 -4.30
CA LEU A 94 7.65 -2.11 -3.48
C LEU A 94 7.57 -3.19 -2.42
N ALA A 95 7.66 -2.81 -1.15
CA ALA A 95 7.55 -3.72 -0.01
C ALA A 95 6.48 -3.22 0.97
N GLY A 96 5.83 -4.17 1.65
CA GLY A 96 4.83 -3.88 2.67
C GLY A 96 3.40 -4.22 2.25
N GLN A 97 2.53 -4.28 3.26
CA GLN A 97 1.17 -4.80 3.16
C GLN A 97 0.23 -3.93 2.32
N VAL A 98 0.51 -2.63 2.19
CA VAL A 98 -0.33 -1.68 1.45
C VAL A 98 -0.51 -2.08 -0.01
N TRP A 99 0.49 -2.73 -0.60
CA TRP A 99 0.46 -3.18 -2.00
C TRP A 99 -0.47 -4.36 -2.25
N ARG A 100 -1.00 -5.00 -1.18
CA ARG A 100 -2.08 -6.01 -1.29
C ARG A 100 -3.40 -5.41 -1.76
N ALA A 101 -3.55 -4.09 -1.75
CA ALA A 101 -4.68 -3.42 -2.40
C ALA A 101 -4.75 -3.69 -3.91
N GLY A 102 -3.63 -4.14 -4.52
CA GLY A 102 -3.58 -4.50 -5.94
C GLY A 102 -3.54 -3.31 -6.88
N GLU A 103 -4.04 -3.49 -8.09
CA GLU A 103 -3.93 -2.51 -9.18
C GLU A 103 -4.63 -1.17 -8.88
N ILE A 104 -5.63 -1.14 -8.01
CA ILE A 104 -6.29 0.12 -7.61
C ILE A 104 -5.33 1.12 -6.96
N LEU A 105 -4.25 0.63 -6.34
CA LEU A 105 -3.17 1.44 -5.77
C LEU A 105 -1.94 1.47 -6.68
N LEU A 106 -1.58 0.32 -7.26
CA LEU A 106 -0.34 0.12 -8.00
C LEU A 106 -0.33 0.90 -9.32
N GLU A 107 -1.44 0.92 -10.05
CA GLU A 107 -1.52 1.62 -11.35
C GLU A 107 -1.31 3.14 -11.19
N PRO A 108 -2.04 3.88 -10.33
CA PRO A 108 -1.81 5.30 -10.17
C PRO A 108 -0.40 5.61 -9.61
N PHE A 109 0.15 4.76 -8.75
CA PHE A 109 1.53 4.86 -8.30
C PHE A 109 2.51 4.75 -9.48
N ARG A 110 2.41 3.65 -10.26
CA ARG A 110 3.29 3.37 -11.40
C ARG A 110 3.24 4.49 -12.42
N ARG A 111 2.04 4.95 -12.79
CA ARG A 111 1.84 6.07 -13.72
C ARG A 111 2.56 7.33 -13.25
N THR A 112 2.43 7.69 -11.97
CA THR A 112 3.07 8.88 -11.39
C THR A 112 4.58 8.74 -11.38
N VAL A 113 5.09 7.57 -10.99
CA VAL A 113 6.53 7.29 -10.96
C VAL A 113 7.12 7.40 -12.37
N LEU A 114 6.54 6.72 -13.35
CA LEU A 114 7.08 6.69 -14.72
C LEU A 114 7.00 8.05 -15.42
N ALA A 115 6.04 8.90 -15.07
CA ALA A 115 5.99 10.28 -15.54
C ALA A 115 7.16 11.13 -15.00
N GLY A 116 7.63 10.87 -13.79
CA GLY A 116 8.73 11.63 -13.17
C GLY A 116 10.11 10.98 -13.25
N LEU A 117 10.16 9.65 -13.43
CA LEU A 117 11.37 8.81 -13.53
C LEU A 117 11.17 7.81 -14.68
N PRO A 118 11.28 8.24 -15.94
CA PRO A 118 10.88 7.43 -17.10
C PRO A 118 11.71 6.17 -17.33
N GLN A 119 12.91 6.08 -16.76
CA GLN A 119 13.77 4.91 -16.84
C GLN A 119 13.69 4.00 -15.61
N ALA A 120 12.75 4.27 -14.70
CA ALA A 120 12.56 3.44 -13.52
C ALA A 120 11.81 2.15 -13.87
N VAL A 121 12.22 1.06 -13.20
CA VAL A 121 11.52 -0.22 -13.22
C VAL A 121 10.91 -0.45 -11.85
N VAL A 122 9.61 -0.70 -11.80
CA VAL A 122 8.87 -0.90 -10.55
C VAL A 122 8.63 -2.39 -10.34
N HIS A 123 9.19 -2.94 -9.27
CA HIS A 123 9.02 -4.34 -8.87
C HIS A 123 8.21 -4.47 -7.59
N LEU A 124 7.16 -5.28 -7.61
CA LEU A 124 6.47 -5.70 -6.41
C LEU A 124 7.27 -6.83 -5.74
N ASN A 125 7.73 -6.60 -4.51
CA ASN A 125 8.43 -7.62 -3.75
C ASN A 125 7.46 -8.74 -3.34
N ARG A 126 7.80 -9.97 -3.70
CA ARG A 126 7.04 -11.19 -3.34
C ARG A 126 7.54 -11.81 -2.03
N LEU A 127 8.75 -11.46 -1.61
CA LEU A 127 9.33 -11.96 -0.37
C LEU A 127 8.78 -11.20 0.83
N THR A 128 8.50 -11.92 1.90
CA THR A 128 8.11 -11.31 3.18
C THR A 128 9.35 -10.71 3.87
N GLN A 129 9.12 -9.87 4.87
CA GLN A 129 10.21 -9.33 5.69
C GLN A 129 11.00 -10.44 6.41
N ALA A 130 10.32 -11.53 6.82
CA ALA A 130 10.98 -12.70 7.42
C ALA A 130 11.92 -13.40 6.43
N HIS A 131 11.50 -13.55 5.16
CA HIS A 131 12.37 -14.09 4.11
C HIS A 131 13.62 -13.22 3.90
N GLY A 132 13.45 -11.89 3.88
CA GLY A 132 14.56 -10.95 3.77
C GLY A 132 15.54 -11.06 4.94
N ALA A 133 15.04 -11.17 6.17
CA ALA A 133 15.84 -11.34 7.36
C ALA A 133 16.62 -12.67 7.34
N ALA A 134 15.97 -13.77 6.94
CA ALA A 134 16.61 -15.08 6.80
C ALA A 134 17.73 -15.08 5.76
N LEU A 135 17.49 -14.45 4.58
CA LEU A 135 18.50 -14.30 3.53
C LEU A 135 19.69 -13.46 4.00
N LEU A 136 19.44 -12.40 4.76
CA LEU A 136 20.49 -11.58 5.34
C LEU A 136 21.32 -12.37 6.38
N ALA A 137 20.66 -13.15 7.23
CA ALA A 137 21.33 -14.00 8.22
C ALA A 137 22.24 -15.04 7.54
N LEU A 138 21.76 -15.71 6.49
CA LEU A 138 22.57 -16.63 5.69
C LEU A 138 23.81 -15.94 5.12
N ARG A 139 23.64 -14.76 4.54
CA ARG A 139 24.73 -13.98 3.97
C ARG A 139 25.75 -13.55 5.02
N LEU A 140 25.32 -13.15 6.21
CA LEU A 140 26.21 -12.81 7.34
C LEU A 140 26.97 -14.04 7.86
N ALA A 141 26.38 -15.24 7.76
CA ALA A 141 27.05 -16.51 8.07
C ALA A 141 27.99 -17.00 6.96
N GLY A 142 28.21 -16.22 5.90
CA GLY A 142 29.07 -16.62 4.78
C GLY A 142 28.41 -17.57 3.78
N ILE A 143 27.10 -17.83 3.92
CA ILE A 143 26.34 -18.72 3.06
C ILE A 143 25.64 -17.87 1.98
N MET A 144 26.01 -18.07 0.72
CA MET A 144 25.36 -17.39 -0.42
C MET A 144 24.18 -18.27 -0.89
N PRO A 145 22.92 -17.79 -0.71
CA PRO A 145 21.75 -18.51 -1.20
C PRO A 145 21.78 -18.58 -2.73
N GLY A 146 21.58 -19.77 -3.28
CA GLY A 146 21.41 -19.97 -4.72
C GLY A 146 20.01 -19.58 -5.20
N ASP A 147 19.83 -19.50 -6.54
CA ASP A 147 18.55 -19.13 -7.18
C ASP A 147 17.40 -20.06 -6.77
N ASP A 148 17.70 -21.31 -6.46
CA ASP A 148 16.73 -22.31 -5.98
C ASP A 148 16.13 -21.94 -4.62
N VAL A 149 16.92 -21.30 -3.74
CA VAL A 149 16.43 -20.80 -2.43
C VAL A 149 15.47 -19.64 -2.65
N PHE A 150 15.82 -18.70 -3.52
CA PHE A 150 14.95 -17.57 -3.86
C PHE A 150 13.63 -18.04 -4.49
N ALA A 151 13.68 -19.02 -5.41
CA ALA A 151 12.49 -19.59 -6.04
C ALA A 151 11.55 -20.24 -5.00
N ARG A 152 12.08 -21.03 -4.06
CA ARG A 152 11.30 -21.67 -2.99
C ARG A 152 10.67 -20.65 -2.04
N LEU A 153 11.40 -19.60 -1.65
CA LEU A 153 10.89 -18.54 -0.78
C LEU A 153 9.80 -17.71 -1.48
N ALA A 154 9.86 -17.54 -2.79
CA ALA A 154 8.84 -16.81 -3.54
C ALA A 154 7.56 -17.63 -3.76
N ALA A 155 7.61 -18.95 -3.59
CA ALA A 155 6.48 -19.88 -3.75
C ALA A 155 5.76 -20.19 -2.43
N SER A 156 6.34 -19.80 -1.27
CA SER A 156 5.77 -20.01 0.07
C SER A 156 4.95 -18.81 0.53
#